data_c8bf4e7cefea4b4707933ebcbba0ce71
#
_entry.id   c8bf4e7cefea4b4707933ebcbba0ce71
#
_cell.length_a   1.000
_cell.length_b   1.000
_cell.length_c   1.000
_cell.angle_alpha   90.00
_cell.angle_beta   90.00
_cell.angle_gamma   90.00
#
_symmetry.space_group_name_H-M   'P 1'
#
loop_
_entity.id
_entity.type
_entity.pdbx_description
1 polymer ?
#
loop_
_entity_poly.entity_id
_entity_poly.type
_entity_poly.pdbx_seq_one_letter_code
_entity_poly.pdbx_strand_id
1 'polypeptide(L)'
;MNAASDWLTPLPDAEQMRAIDRWAIEERGVDGLQLMERAGAGVTRAVERMAPDGPVGVLCGKGNNGGDGLVAARLLREAGREVTVVCVAPPQELSPDARVNLERLAGEQPVRPDGTPWEPGGPDGGRGVAGRAAPSLGRAVVLVDALLGTGFQGEPRGAVAEAIDAINGAGSRVLSVDVPSGVDASTGTVGGAAVRASATVTFHAAKPGLWINPGKGHAGVLETIDIGIPRGAPAQASVGLIEPAVLGLLPRRGPSSTKFVSGHVLVVGGSRGLTGAPRMAAHASMRAGAGYVAAYVPVSQQGIVAGGGTPEIMTQGLPDEDGALSLDGLQAVLEASGRGGALALGPGLGRSEGAFALARALAREAHVATVLDADALNAHAGRLQELSQRQAPTVLTPHAGELGRMLELDSAEIERERLRHARAAAEKARAVVVLKGDDTLVADPTGRVAVSRGGSPALATAGTGDVLTGVIAALLAQGLDAFAAACAGVCLHAAAGREAARREGAPEGVIATDVIAALPAARARRSDDDEVGRGRGGGRRDGGGEHWEERT
;
A
#
# COMPACT_ATOMS: atom_id res chain seq x y z
N MET A 1 -10.05 -2.58 19.57
CA MET A 1 -9.95 -3.48 18.41
C MET A 1 -9.91 -4.90 18.94
N ASN A 2 -10.95 -5.71 18.65
CA ASN A 2 -10.92 -7.15 18.88
C ASN A 2 -9.74 -7.75 18.10
N ALA A 3 -9.16 -8.84 18.61
CA ALA A 3 -7.98 -9.56 18.16
C ALA A 3 -7.49 -9.16 16.77
N ALA A 4 -6.24 -8.71 16.65
CA ALA A 4 -5.63 -8.38 15.37
C ALA A 4 -5.91 -9.57 14.43
N SER A 5 -6.56 -9.29 13.31
CA SER A 5 -6.82 -10.33 12.30
C SER A 5 -5.46 -10.85 11.87
N ASP A 6 -5.21 -12.16 11.92
CA ASP A 6 -3.92 -12.79 11.60
C ASP A 6 -3.41 -12.47 10.17
N TRP A 7 -4.24 -11.81 9.37
CA TRP A 7 -3.97 -11.39 8.00
C TRP A 7 -3.68 -9.89 7.82
N LEU A 8 -3.53 -9.12 8.93
CA LEU A 8 -3.07 -7.73 8.90
C LEU A 8 -1.81 -7.59 9.76
N THR A 9 -0.66 -7.35 9.12
CA THR A 9 0.56 -6.96 9.82
C THR A 9 0.47 -5.50 10.24
N PRO A 10 0.54 -5.18 11.54
CA PRO A 10 0.45 -3.80 12.02
C PRO A 10 1.54 -2.91 11.42
N LEU A 11 1.15 -1.71 11.00
CA LEU A 11 2.05 -0.64 10.56
C LEU A 11 1.90 0.53 11.56
N PRO A 12 2.68 0.56 12.65
CA PRO A 12 2.61 1.64 13.63
C PRO A 12 3.11 2.96 13.02
N ASP A 13 2.36 4.03 13.27
CA ASP A 13 2.77 5.39 12.93
C ASP A 13 3.86 5.92 13.89
N ALA A 14 4.32 7.14 13.65
CA ALA A 14 5.41 7.74 14.45
C ALA A 14 5.06 7.89 15.94
N GLU A 15 3.82 8.15 16.29
CA GLU A 15 3.38 8.28 17.68
C GLU A 15 3.32 6.91 18.35
N GLN A 16 2.78 5.93 17.65
CA GLN A 16 2.70 4.55 18.11
C GLN A 16 4.08 3.92 18.28
N MET A 17 5.03 4.18 17.35
CA MET A 17 6.41 3.74 17.50
C MET A 17 7.07 4.36 18.75
N ARG A 18 6.92 5.67 18.95
CA ARG A 18 7.42 6.31 20.19
C ARG A 18 6.80 5.72 21.46
N ALA A 19 5.53 5.34 21.42
CA ALA A 19 4.87 4.69 22.56
C ALA A 19 5.41 3.27 22.79
N ILE A 20 5.70 2.52 21.72
CA ILE A 20 6.32 1.19 21.79
C ILE A 20 7.72 1.27 22.37
N ASP A 21 8.56 2.18 21.88
CA ASP A 21 9.93 2.39 22.37
C ASP A 21 9.93 2.77 23.86
N ARG A 22 9.08 3.73 24.23
CA ARG A 22 8.94 4.16 25.63
C ARG A 22 8.52 3.01 26.54
N TRP A 23 7.52 2.23 26.15
CA TRP A 23 7.09 1.05 26.87
C TRP A 23 8.22 0.02 27.02
N ALA A 24 8.99 -0.23 25.95
CA ALA A 24 10.11 -1.16 25.99
C ALA A 24 11.20 -0.70 26.98
N ILE A 25 11.51 0.60 26.98
CA ILE A 25 12.56 1.17 27.85
C ILE A 25 12.08 1.30 29.29
N GLU A 26 10.93 1.97 29.51
CA GLU A 26 10.49 2.36 30.87
C GLU A 26 9.80 1.21 31.63
N GLU A 27 9.02 0.36 30.94
CA GLU A 27 8.24 -0.70 31.59
C GLU A 27 8.89 -2.08 31.47
N ARG A 28 9.67 -2.33 30.39
CA ARG A 28 10.32 -3.62 30.18
C ARG A 28 11.82 -3.60 30.47
N GLY A 29 12.39 -2.43 30.79
CA GLY A 29 13.78 -2.27 31.17
C GLY A 29 14.78 -2.54 30.05
N VAL A 30 14.38 -2.37 28.79
CA VAL A 30 15.29 -2.52 27.65
C VAL A 30 16.18 -1.28 27.57
N ASP A 31 17.50 -1.47 27.50
CA ASP A 31 18.45 -0.35 27.38
C ASP A 31 18.38 0.28 25.98
N GLY A 32 18.14 1.59 25.89
CA GLY A 32 18.07 2.35 24.64
C GLY A 32 19.35 2.25 23.79
N LEU A 33 20.52 2.29 24.44
CA LEU A 33 21.80 2.11 23.74
C LEU A 33 21.94 0.71 23.13
N GLN A 34 21.38 -0.33 23.77
CA GLN A 34 21.35 -1.67 23.18
C GLN A 34 20.42 -1.76 21.97
N LEU A 35 19.26 -1.08 22.00
CA LEU A 35 18.36 -1.00 20.83
C LEU A 35 19.10 -0.34 19.67
N MET A 36 19.76 0.79 19.89
CA MET A 36 20.55 1.51 18.88
C MET A 36 21.72 0.67 18.37
N GLU A 37 22.40 -0.07 19.23
CA GLU A 37 23.49 -0.99 18.82
C GLU A 37 22.99 -2.08 17.87
N ARG A 38 21.82 -2.68 18.14
CA ARG A 38 21.20 -3.69 17.29
C ARG A 38 20.71 -3.10 15.96
N ALA A 39 20.18 -1.87 16.00
CA ALA A 39 19.77 -1.14 14.82
C ALA A 39 20.95 -0.88 13.88
N GLY A 40 22.04 -0.28 14.40
CA GLY A 40 23.26 -0.02 13.63
C GLY A 40 23.94 -1.30 13.12
N ALA A 41 23.92 -2.38 13.89
CA ALA A 41 24.39 -3.69 13.41
C ALA A 41 23.52 -4.24 12.25
N GLY A 42 22.21 -3.99 12.28
CA GLY A 42 21.31 -4.30 11.16
C GLY A 42 21.66 -3.51 9.90
N VAL A 43 21.89 -2.19 10.05
CA VAL A 43 22.35 -1.32 8.95
C VAL A 43 23.68 -1.80 8.38
N THR A 44 24.66 -2.13 9.24
CA THR A 44 25.97 -2.68 8.82
C THR A 44 25.80 -3.90 7.94
N ARG A 45 25.03 -4.90 8.37
CA ARG A 45 24.77 -6.11 7.57
C ARG A 45 24.11 -5.80 6.24
N ALA A 46 23.21 -4.80 6.18
CA ALA A 46 22.57 -4.38 4.93
C ALA A 46 23.57 -3.72 3.98
N VAL A 47 24.47 -2.86 4.47
CA VAL A 47 25.57 -2.28 3.69
C VAL A 47 26.46 -3.37 3.11
N GLU A 48 26.89 -4.35 3.92
CA GLU A 48 27.74 -5.46 3.51
C GLU A 48 27.10 -6.31 2.41
N ARG A 49 25.79 -6.59 2.51
CA ARG A 49 25.06 -7.28 1.44
C ARG A 49 24.92 -6.45 0.17
N MET A 50 24.69 -5.14 0.31
CA MET A 50 24.51 -4.24 -0.83
C MET A 50 25.82 -3.98 -1.58
N ALA A 51 26.94 -3.83 -0.85
CA ALA A 51 28.28 -3.64 -1.39
C ALA A 51 29.31 -4.26 -0.43
N PRO A 52 29.81 -5.48 -0.70
CA PRO A 52 30.81 -6.16 0.15
C PRO A 52 32.11 -5.38 0.27
N ASP A 53 32.49 -4.61 -0.75
CA ASP A 53 33.74 -3.87 -0.84
C ASP A 53 33.54 -2.40 -1.18
N GLY A 54 34.60 -1.60 -1.02
CA GLY A 54 34.66 -0.18 -1.40
C GLY A 54 34.29 0.78 -0.28
N PRO A 55 34.49 2.11 -0.50
CA PRO A 55 34.23 3.15 0.48
C PRO A 55 32.73 3.34 0.76
N VAL A 56 32.40 3.69 2.01
CA VAL A 56 31.02 3.96 2.46
C VAL A 56 30.91 5.40 2.97
N GLY A 57 29.88 6.12 2.55
CA GLY A 57 29.54 7.42 3.11
C GLY A 57 28.34 7.30 4.06
N VAL A 58 28.42 7.81 5.29
CA VAL A 58 27.33 7.80 6.27
C VAL A 58 26.94 9.23 6.59
N LEU A 59 25.70 9.64 6.31
CA LEU A 59 25.20 10.98 6.58
C LEU A 59 24.26 10.94 7.78
N CYS A 60 24.69 11.57 8.87
CA CYS A 60 24.01 11.53 10.16
C CYS A 60 23.29 12.84 10.48
N GLY A 61 22.03 12.74 10.88
CA GLY A 61 21.26 13.81 11.52
C GLY A 61 21.54 13.92 13.03
N LYS A 62 20.86 14.85 13.69
CA LYS A 62 21.05 15.10 15.14
C LYS A 62 20.29 14.15 16.08
N GLY A 63 19.30 13.42 15.57
CA GLY A 63 18.44 12.52 16.34
C GLY A 63 19.00 11.11 16.47
N ASN A 64 18.16 10.20 17.01
CA ASN A 64 18.53 8.79 17.20
C ASN A 64 18.82 8.08 15.87
N ASN A 65 18.17 8.47 14.77
CA ASN A 65 18.49 7.94 13.44
C ASN A 65 19.96 8.18 13.05
N GLY A 66 20.47 9.41 13.36
CA GLY A 66 21.90 9.70 13.23
C GLY A 66 22.77 8.83 14.14
N GLY A 67 22.27 8.52 15.35
CA GLY A 67 22.92 7.59 16.29
C GLY A 67 23.07 6.18 15.71
N ASP A 68 22.02 5.64 15.08
CA ASP A 68 22.06 4.35 14.37
C ASP A 68 23.11 4.36 13.25
N GLY A 69 23.18 5.48 12.50
CA GLY A 69 24.21 5.72 11.48
C GLY A 69 25.65 5.74 12.06
N LEU A 70 25.84 6.37 13.24
CA LEU A 70 27.15 6.40 13.91
C LEU A 70 27.57 5.01 14.39
N VAL A 71 26.65 4.20 14.91
CA VAL A 71 26.92 2.80 15.26
C VAL A 71 27.31 2.01 14.01
N ALA A 72 26.58 2.15 12.93
CA ALA A 72 26.89 1.46 11.67
C ALA A 72 28.27 1.89 11.13
N ALA A 73 28.61 3.18 11.16
CA ALA A 73 29.92 3.69 10.77
C ALA A 73 31.06 3.07 11.60
N ARG A 74 30.87 2.98 12.93
CA ARG A 74 31.83 2.35 13.83
C ARG A 74 32.05 0.87 13.48
N LEU A 75 30.97 0.10 13.35
CA LEU A 75 31.04 -1.33 13.06
C LEU A 75 31.66 -1.62 11.68
N LEU A 76 31.36 -0.80 10.67
CA LEU A 76 31.98 -0.89 9.34
C LEU A 76 33.49 -0.61 9.41
N ARG A 77 33.93 0.40 10.19
CA ARG A 77 35.36 0.67 10.42
C ARG A 77 36.06 -0.47 11.16
N GLU A 78 35.42 -1.04 12.19
CA GLU A 78 35.91 -2.22 12.91
C GLU A 78 36.07 -3.43 11.97
N ALA A 79 35.20 -3.56 10.96
CA ALA A 79 35.32 -4.55 9.88
C ALA A 79 36.35 -4.19 8.80
N GLY A 80 37.11 -3.09 8.95
CA GLY A 80 38.15 -2.66 8.03
C GLY A 80 37.69 -1.88 6.80
N ARG A 81 36.43 -1.39 6.78
CA ARG A 81 35.93 -0.57 5.67
C ARG A 81 36.41 0.90 5.78
N GLU A 82 36.68 1.50 4.64
CA GLU A 82 36.86 2.96 4.54
C GLU A 82 35.51 3.64 4.68
N VAL A 83 35.31 4.43 5.76
CA VAL A 83 34.04 5.07 6.07
C VAL A 83 34.24 6.55 6.32
N THR A 84 33.59 7.39 5.48
CA THR A 84 33.46 8.82 5.71
C THR A 84 32.13 9.10 6.41
N VAL A 85 32.17 9.81 7.54
CA VAL A 85 30.97 10.22 8.27
C VAL A 85 30.74 11.71 8.11
N VAL A 86 29.53 12.10 7.68
CA VAL A 86 29.08 13.48 7.54
C VAL A 86 27.98 13.74 8.54
N CYS A 87 28.16 14.74 9.43
CA CYS A 87 27.10 15.19 10.35
C CYS A 87 26.54 16.54 9.88
N VAL A 88 25.21 16.64 9.75
CA VAL A 88 24.52 17.89 9.37
C VAL A 88 24.24 18.83 10.53
N ALA A 89 24.56 18.41 11.75
CA ALA A 89 24.43 19.19 12.98
C ALA A 89 25.72 19.09 13.83
N PRO A 90 26.04 20.12 14.63
CA PRO A 90 27.20 20.09 15.49
C PRO A 90 27.04 19.04 16.61
N PRO A 91 28.16 18.49 17.14
CA PRO A 91 28.13 17.45 18.17
C PRO A 91 27.29 17.80 19.41
N GLN A 92 27.19 19.07 19.75
CA GLN A 92 26.44 19.56 20.92
C GLN A 92 24.92 19.43 20.76
N GLU A 93 24.42 19.42 19.52
CA GLU A 93 22.99 19.28 19.20
C GLU A 93 22.53 17.83 19.06
N LEU A 94 23.44 16.86 19.09
CA LEU A 94 23.10 15.45 18.96
C LEU A 94 22.25 14.98 20.16
N SER A 95 21.35 14.04 19.92
CA SER A 95 20.61 13.36 21.00
C SER A 95 21.60 12.68 21.97
N PRO A 96 21.21 12.44 23.24
CA PRO A 96 22.10 11.83 24.23
C PRO A 96 22.74 10.52 23.73
N ASP A 97 21.95 9.62 23.17
CA ASP A 97 22.43 8.32 22.68
C ASP A 97 23.32 8.45 21.43
N ALA A 98 22.99 9.38 20.52
CA ALA A 98 23.83 9.67 19.37
C ALA A 98 25.20 10.26 19.78
N ARG A 99 25.22 11.09 20.83
CA ARG A 99 26.47 11.66 21.38
C ARG A 99 27.37 10.58 21.95
N VAL A 100 26.81 9.65 22.74
CA VAL A 100 27.57 8.50 23.26
C VAL A 100 28.18 7.68 22.12
N ASN A 101 27.45 7.49 21.03
CA ASN A 101 27.96 6.74 19.87
C ASN A 101 28.97 7.53 19.03
N LEU A 102 28.87 8.87 19.01
CA LEU A 102 29.90 9.71 18.44
C LEU A 102 31.23 9.58 19.22
N GLU A 103 31.16 9.58 20.56
CA GLU A 103 32.36 9.39 21.44
C GLU A 103 33.00 8.02 21.25
N ARG A 104 32.21 6.99 20.93
CA ARG A 104 32.70 5.63 20.62
C ARG A 104 33.29 5.49 19.22
N LEU A 105 33.07 6.47 18.32
CA LEU A 105 33.51 6.41 16.95
C LEU A 105 35.04 6.58 16.86
N ALA A 106 35.76 5.52 16.58
CA ALA A 106 37.20 5.54 16.36
C ALA A 106 37.58 6.02 14.95
N GLY A 107 38.79 6.55 14.81
CA GLY A 107 39.34 6.99 13.52
C GLY A 107 39.01 8.45 13.20
N GLU A 108 38.82 8.75 11.90
CA GLU A 108 38.55 10.12 11.45
C GLU A 108 37.25 10.66 12.04
N GLN A 109 37.33 11.91 12.54
CA GLN A 109 36.14 12.57 13.07
C GLN A 109 35.15 12.93 11.96
N PRO A 110 33.83 13.01 12.27
CA PRO A 110 32.84 13.44 11.31
C PRO A 110 33.13 14.84 10.76
N VAL A 111 32.79 15.04 9.50
CA VAL A 111 32.93 16.32 8.79
C VAL A 111 31.55 16.96 8.57
N ARG A 112 31.54 18.25 8.24
CA ARG A 112 30.37 18.97 7.75
C ARG A 112 30.00 18.52 6.33
N PRO A 113 28.82 18.87 5.83
CA PRO A 113 28.42 18.56 4.45
C PRO A 113 29.37 19.09 3.38
N ASP A 114 30.09 20.18 3.65
CA ASP A 114 31.12 20.76 2.76
C ASP A 114 32.50 20.08 2.87
N GLY A 115 32.62 19.08 3.74
CA GLY A 115 33.86 18.33 3.98
C GLY A 115 34.83 19.00 4.98
N THR A 116 34.44 20.13 5.60
CA THR A 116 35.26 20.76 6.64
C THR A 116 35.05 20.11 8.00
N PRO A 117 36.09 20.04 8.87
CA PRO A 117 35.95 19.54 10.23
C PRO A 117 35.02 20.39 11.09
N TRP A 118 34.35 19.76 12.08
CA TRP A 118 33.69 20.48 13.16
C TRP A 118 34.74 21.01 14.15
N GLU A 119 34.87 22.36 14.25
CA GLU A 119 35.77 22.97 15.23
C GLU A 119 35.14 23.03 16.63
N PRO A 120 35.84 22.62 17.70
CA PRO A 120 35.35 22.81 19.07
C PRO A 120 35.22 24.29 19.40
N GLY A 121 34.00 24.75 19.69
CA GLY A 121 33.73 26.14 20.11
C GLY A 121 33.68 27.19 18.98
N GLY A 122 33.64 26.77 17.72
CA GLY A 122 33.43 27.68 16.61
C GLY A 122 32.02 28.29 16.61
N PRO A 123 31.83 29.54 16.10
CA PRO A 123 30.54 30.20 16.09
C PRO A 123 29.52 29.40 15.25
N ASP A 124 28.34 29.19 15.83
CA ASP A 124 27.20 28.60 15.16
C ASP A 124 26.89 29.34 13.88
N GLY A 125 26.86 28.68 12.73
CA GLY A 125 26.26 29.20 11.52
C GLY A 125 27.20 29.56 10.38
N GLY A 126 28.28 28.84 10.17
CA GLY A 126 28.92 28.86 8.85
C GLY A 126 27.91 28.33 7.82
N ARG A 127 27.30 29.22 7.01
CA ARG A 127 26.52 28.87 5.84
C ARG A 127 27.46 28.06 4.94
N GLY A 128 27.24 26.74 4.88
CA GLY A 128 27.92 25.87 3.93
C GLY A 128 27.76 26.47 2.52
N VAL A 129 28.84 26.50 1.76
CA VAL A 129 28.79 26.96 0.37
C VAL A 129 27.90 26.00 -0.38
N ALA A 130 26.74 26.48 -0.80
CA ALA A 130 25.80 25.71 -1.60
C ALA A 130 26.52 25.05 -2.80
N GLY A 131 26.41 23.73 -2.95
CA GLY A 131 26.71 23.03 -4.18
C GLY A 131 27.97 22.18 -4.24
N ARG A 132 28.69 21.92 -3.14
CA ARG A 132 29.76 20.89 -3.12
C ARG A 132 29.50 19.92 -2.00
N ALA A 133 29.00 18.70 -2.36
CA ALA A 133 29.11 17.54 -1.49
C ALA A 133 30.57 17.29 -1.12
N ALA A 134 30.83 16.80 0.12
CA ALA A 134 32.20 16.41 0.49
C ALA A 134 32.78 15.54 -0.62
N PRO A 135 33.96 15.87 -1.17
CA PRO A 135 34.56 15.13 -2.31
C PRO A 135 34.69 13.63 -2.06
N SER A 136 34.75 13.22 -0.80
CA SER A 136 34.77 11.82 -0.34
C SER A 136 33.45 11.08 -0.57
N LEU A 137 32.31 11.75 -0.58
CA LEU A 137 31.00 11.11 -0.87
C LEU A 137 30.90 10.64 -2.33
N GLY A 138 31.50 11.37 -3.27
CA GLY A 138 31.52 10.99 -4.69
C GLY A 138 32.32 9.71 -5.00
N ARG A 139 33.09 9.19 -4.04
CA ARG A 139 33.83 7.91 -4.16
C ARG A 139 33.11 6.75 -3.48
N ALA A 140 32.11 7.01 -2.67
CA ALA A 140 31.38 5.98 -1.93
C ALA A 140 30.58 5.08 -2.89
N VAL A 141 30.68 3.78 -2.69
CA VAL A 141 29.87 2.78 -3.44
C VAL A 141 28.47 2.65 -2.84
N VAL A 142 28.34 2.96 -1.54
CA VAL A 142 27.06 3.05 -0.81
C VAL A 142 27.05 4.32 0.02
N LEU A 143 25.94 5.05 -0.04
CA LEU A 143 25.60 6.11 0.89
C LEU A 143 24.56 5.61 1.87
N VAL A 144 24.80 5.83 3.17
CA VAL A 144 23.85 5.55 4.24
C VAL A 144 23.18 6.84 4.65
N ASP A 145 21.88 6.92 4.39
CA ASP A 145 21.02 8.04 4.81
C ASP A 145 20.52 7.78 6.22
N ALA A 146 21.10 8.45 7.17
CA ALA A 146 20.72 8.46 8.59
C ALA A 146 20.39 9.88 9.08
N LEU A 147 19.84 10.74 8.17
CA LEU A 147 19.57 12.15 8.48
C LEU A 147 18.30 12.31 9.32
N LEU A 148 17.17 11.78 8.85
CA LEU A 148 15.85 11.89 9.46
C LEU A 148 15.22 10.50 9.56
N GLY A 149 14.55 10.20 10.68
CA GLY A 149 13.83 8.93 10.89
C GLY A 149 12.35 9.18 11.16
N THR A 150 11.69 8.23 11.80
CA THR A 150 10.25 8.19 12.09
C THR A 150 9.67 9.47 12.72
N GLY A 151 10.48 10.27 13.40
CA GLY A 151 10.02 11.51 14.07
C GLY A 151 9.84 12.71 13.13
N PHE A 152 10.23 12.62 11.87
CA PHE A 152 10.19 13.74 10.93
C PHE A 152 8.78 13.98 10.38
N GLN A 153 8.43 15.26 10.22
CA GLN A 153 7.20 15.73 9.56
C GLN A 153 7.47 17.03 8.81
N GLY A 154 6.76 17.25 7.72
CA GLY A 154 6.79 18.48 6.92
C GLY A 154 7.88 18.47 5.85
N GLU A 155 8.62 19.58 5.72
CA GLU A 155 9.59 19.82 4.65
C GLU A 155 11.02 19.91 5.21
N PRO A 156 12.00 19.14 4.70
CA PRO A 156 13.41 19.29 5.06
C PRO A 156 13.94 20.68 4.65
N ARG A 157 14.79 21.29 5.50
CA ARG A 157 15.34 22.63 5.26
C ARG A 157 16.83 22.71 5.56
N GLY A 158 17.50 23.70 4.99
CA GLY A 158 18.91 24.01 5.24
C GLY A 158 19.82 22.84 4.94
N ALA A 159 20.79 22.58 5.82
CA ALA A 159 21.79 21.54 5.64
C ALA A 159 21.23 20.13 5.42
N VAL A 160 20.04 19.84 5.94
CA VAL A 160 19.38 18.54 5.72
C VAL A 160 18.86 18.44 4.29
N ALA A 161 18.22 19.47 3.76
CA ALA A 161 17.76 19.48 2.36
C ALA A 161 18.94 19.39 1.39
N GLU A 162 20.01 20.16 1.63
CA GLU A 162 21.24 20.12 0.85
C GLU A 162 21.89 18.71 0.87
N ALA A 163 21.88 18.03 2.05
CA ALA A 163 22.40 16.68 2.16
C ALA A 163 21.55 15.67 1.39
N ILE A 164 20.22 15.79 1.42
CA ILE A 164 19.30 14.96 0.63
C ILE A 164 19.58 15.12 -0.88
N ASP A 165 19.75 16.37 -1.35
CA ASP A 165 20.06 16.63 -2.76
C ASP A 165 21.43 16.06 -3.14
N ALA A 166 22.41 16.15 -2.25
CA ALA A 166 23.74 15.58 -2.46
C ALA A 166 23.70 14.04 -2.55
N ILE A 167 22.92 13.38 -1.68
CA ILE A 167 22.69 11.93 -1.72
C ILE A 167 22.07 11.54 -3.06
N ASN A 168 20.99 12.21 -3.45
CA ASN A 168 20.26 11.90 -4.69
C ASN A 168 21.09 12.16 -5.96
N GLY A 169 22.05 13.09 -5.90
CA GLY A 169 22.95 13.44 -7.01
C GLY A 169 24.23 12.61 -7.10
N ALA A 170 24.56 11.80 -6.09
CA ALA A 170 25.85 11.12 -6.00
C ALA A 170 26.01 9.93 -6.98
N GLY A 171 24.93 9.36 -7.49
CA GLY A 171 24.96 8.17 -8.36
C GLY A 171 25.34 6.86 -7.67
N SER A 172 25.54 6.87 -6.36
CA SER A 172 25.83 5.70 -5.52
C SER A 172 24.54 4.96 -5.16
N ARG A 173 24.63 3.70 -4.74
CA ARG A 173 23.51 3.02 -4.08
C ARG A 173 23.21 3.71 -2.75
N VAL A 174 21.95 3.86 -2.40
CA VAL A 174 21.54 4.52 -1.16
C VAL A 174 20.80 3.53 -0.26
N LEU A 175 21.26 3.41 0.98
CA LEU A 175 20.59 2.68 2.05
C LEU A 175 20.03 3.69 3.05
N SER A 176 18.70 3.79 3.17
CA SER A 176 18.08 4.63 4.19
C SER A 176 17.88 3.87 5.50
N VAL A 177 18.15 4.56 6.60
CA VAL A 177 17.99 4.08 7.97
C VAL A 177 16.61 4.49 8.48
N ASP A 178 15.81 3.52 8.89
CA ASP A 178 14.46 3.62 9.42
C ASP A 178 13.42 4.07 8.39
N VAL A 179 13.56 5.25 7.80
CA VAL A 179 12.68 5.83 6.76
C VAL A 179 13.55 6.70 5.84
N PRO A 180 13.35 6.74 4.52
CA PRO A 180 14.07 7.67 3.67
C PRO A 180 13.87 9.11 4.14
N SER A 181 14.96 9.84 4.34
CA SER A 181 14.90 11.20 4.86
C SER A 181 14.06 12.10 3.96
N GLY A 182 13.08 12.80 4.56
CA GLY A 182 12.09 13.63 3.86
C GLY A 182 10.73 12.96 3.63
N VAL A 183 10.60 11.66 3.91
CA VAL A 183 9.32 10.94 3.90
C VAL A 183 8.69 10.99 5.29
N ASP A 184 7.41 11.32 5.39
CA ASP A 184 6.63 11.19 6.63
C ASP A 184 6.30 9.71 6.88
N ALA A 185 6.83 9.18 7.96
CA ALA A 185 6.68 7.76 8.33
C ALA A 185 5.22 7.34 8.58
N SER A 186 4.37 8.27 9.03
CA SER A 186 2.98 8.00 9.40
C SER A 186 2.03 7.99 8.21
N THR A 187 2.36 8.73 7.14
CA THR A 187 1.42 9.01 6.04
C THR A 187 1.96 8.67 4.66
N GLY A 188 3.29 8.64 4.50
CA GLY A 188 3.95 8.52 3.20
C GLY A 188 4.01 9.85 2.42
N THR A 189 3.59 10.96 3.01
CA THR A 189 3.68 12.26 2.34
C THR A 189 5.13 12.71 2.20
N VAL A 190 5.42 13.45 1.13
CA VAL A 190 6.70 14.08 0.83
C VAL A 190 6.45 15.56 0.64
N GLY A 191 6.90 16.37 1.61
CA GLY A 191 6.65 17.81 1.61
C GLY A 191 7.64 18.63 0.78
N GLY A 192 8.75 18.01 0.35
CA GLY A 192 9.83 18.70 -0.38
C GLY A 192 10.87 17.70 -0.86
N ALA A 193 12.17 17.97 -0.62
CA ALA A 193 13.23 17.01 -0.93
C ALA A 193 13.09 15.73 -0.11
N ALA A 194 13.26 14.57 -0.76
CA ALA A 194 13.33 13.27 -0.08
C ALA A 194 14.37 12.37 -0.75
N VAL A 195 15.02 11.55 0.05
CA VAL A 195 16.01 10.57 -0.42
C VAL A 195 15.30 9.51 -1.26
N ARG A 196 15.94 9.12 -2.37
CA ARG A 196 15.54 7.98 -3.20
C ARG A 196 16.43 6.79 -2.86
N ALA A 197 15.97 5.98 -1.92
CA ALA A 197 16.73 4.84 -1.46
C ALA A 197 16.69 3.68 -2.48
N SER A 198 17.82 2.96 -2.61
CA SER A 198 17.87 1.65 -3.26
C SER A 198 17.28 0.59 -2.34
N ALA A 199 17.49 0.75 -1.02
CA ALA A 199 16.89 -0.06 0.01
C ALA A 199 16.70 0.75 1.30
N THR A 200 15.76 0.33 2.13
CA THR A 200 15.51 0.90 3.46
C THR A 200 15.51 -0.21 4.50
N VAL A 201 16.29 -0.02 5.56
CA VAL A 201 16.25 -0.85 6.77
C VAL A 201 15.45 -0.14 7.81
N THR A 202 14.33 -0.74 8.23
CA THR A 202 13.45 -0.19 9.27
C THR A 202 13.44 -1.09 10.50
N PHE A 203 13.12 -0.55 11.68
CA PHE A 203 13.31 -1.24 12.95
C PHE A 203 11.99 -1.65 13.60
N HIS A 204 11.97 -2.85 14.20
CA HIS A 204 10.85 -3.47 14.91
C HIS A 204 9.64 -3.74 14.01
N ALA A 205 9.08 -2.72 13.37
CA ALA A 205 7.95 -2.81 12.45
C ALA A 205 8.10 -1.79 11.31
N ALA A 206 7.59 -2.14 10.13
CA ALA A 206 7.47 -1.17 9.04
C ALA A 206 6.43 -0.09 9.40
N LYS A 207 6.58 1.09 8.81
CA LYS A 207 5.71 2.24 9.03
C LYS A 207 4.78 2.44 7.83
N PRO A 208 3.61 3.06 8.00
CA PRO A 208 2.68 3.32 6.89
C PRO A 208 3.35 4.00 5.70
N GLY A 209 4.22 5.00 5.96
CA GLY A 209 4.89 5.78 4.92
C GLY A 209 5.85 5.01 4.03
N LEU A 210 6.27 3.80 4.43
CA LEU A 210 7.09 2.91 3.61
C LEU A 210 6.24 2.05 2.63
N TRP A 211 4.93 2.04 2.79
CA TRP A 211 3.99 1.25 1.99
C TRP A 211 2.98 2.10 1.23
N ILE A 212 2.87 3.41 1.53
CA ILE A 212 1.92 4.35 0.93
C ILE A 212 2.67 5.37 0.08
N ASN A 213 2.24 5.57 -1.16
CA ASN A 213 2.80 6.58 -2.05
C ASN A 213 2.44 8.01 -1.58
N PRO A 214 3.34 8.98 -1.83
CA PRO A 214 4.60 8.89 -2.59
C PRO A 214 5.77 8.22 -1.84
N GLY A 215 5.71 8.09 -0.51
CA GLY A 215 6.80 7.57 0.32
C GLY A 215 7.27 6.17 -0.07
N LYS A 216 6.36 5.27 -0.44
CA LYS A 216 6.69 3.94 -0.97
C LYS A 216 7.67 4.01 -2.15
N GLY A 217 7.48 4.97 -3.06
CA GLY A 217 8.36 5.19 -4.22
C GLY A 217 9.78 5.63 -3.86
N HIS A 218 10.02 6.05 -2.62
CA HIS A 218 11.32 6.44 -2.08
C HIS A 218 12.02 5.33 -1.30
N ALA A 219 11.28 4.29 -0.86
CA ALA A 219 11.79 3.29 0.08
C ALA A 219 12.73 2.25 -0.54
N GLY A 220 12.62 1.96 -1.83
CA GLY A 220 13.36 0.86 -2.46
C GLY A 220 12.99 -0.50 -1.87
N VAL A 221 13.96 -1.40 -1.77
CA VAL A 221 13.78 -2.71 -1.14
C VAL A 221 13.69 -2.54 0.38
N LEU A 222 12.61 -3.01 0.99
CA LEU A 222 12.36 -2.83 2.43
C LEU A 222 12.74 -4.06 3.24
N GLU A 223 13.55 -3.84 4.27
CA GLU A 223 13.91 -4.86 5.27
C GLU A 223 13.55 -4.38 6.67
N THR A 224 12.83 -5.22 7.44
CA THR A 224 12.52 -4.94 8.85
C THR A 224 13.45 -5.73 9.75
N ILE A 225 14.20 -5.02 10.60
CA ILE A 225 15.15 -5.59 11.56
C ILE A 225 14.51 -5.68 12.95
N ASP A 226 14.56 -6.87 13.53
CA ASP A 226 14.23 -7.06 14.94
C ASP A 226 15.38 -6.51 15.82
N ILE A 227 15.10 -5.45 16.55
CA ILE A 227 16.04 -4.80 17.48
C ILE A 227 15.86 -5.28 18.93
N GLY A 228 14.96 -6.26 19.15
CA GLY A 228 14.76 -6.89 20.45
C GLY A 228 13.75 -6.16 21.35
N ILE A 229 12.82 -5.41 20.78
CA ILE A 229 11.64 -4.91 21.49
C ILE A 229 10.72 -6.10 21.80
N PRO A 230 10.33 -6.31 23.08
CA PRO A 230 9.45 -7.42 23.45
C PRO A 230 8.09 -7.36 22.74
N ARG A 231 7.46 -8.52 22.53
CA ARG A 231 6.09 -8.58 22.03
C ARG A 231 5.09 -8.10 23.08
N GLY A 232 3.94 -7.59 22.63
CA GLY A 232 2.83 -7.21 23.50
C GLY A 232 2.83 -5.74 23.92
N ALA A 233 3.48 -4.87 23.16
CA ALA A 233 3.35 -3.42 23.33
C ALA A 233 1.88 -2.99 23.24
N PRO A 234 1.42 -2.06 24.10
CA PRO A 234 0.00 -1.66 24.19
C PRO A 234 -0.48 -0.82 22.99
N ALA A 235 0.42 -0.31 22.15
CA ALA A 235 0.07 0.51 21.01
C ALA A 235 -0.67 -0.32 19.93
N GLN A 236 -1.85 0.16 19.52
CA GLN A 236 -2.66 -0.48 18.49
C GLN A 236 -2.56 0.32 17.19
N ALA A 237 -1.97 -0.28 16.15
CA ALA A 237 -1.91 0.34 14.84
C ALA A 237 -3.31 0.42 14.20
N SER A 238 -3.66 1.60 13.68
CA SER A 238 -4.87 1.81 12.87
C SER A 238 -4.67 1.51 11.39
N VAL A 239 -3.41 1.31 10.98
CA VAL A 239 -3.01 0.91 9.63
C VAL A 239 -2.37 -0.47 9.69
N GLY A 240 -2.69 -1.34 8.74
CA GLY A 240 -2.09 -2.66 8.62
C GLY A 240 -1.79 -3.04 7.18
N LEU A 241 -0.77 -3.87 6.97
CA LEU A 241 -0.41 -4.41 5.68
C LEU A 241 -1.21 -5.69 5.43
N ILE A 242 -1.85 -5.81 4.26
CA ILE A 242 -2.63 -6.99 3.89
C ILE A 242 -1.68 -8.16 3.62
N GLU A 243 -1.82 -9.22 4.39
CA GLU A 243 -1.06 -10.47 4.20
C GLU A 243 -1.82 -11.45 3.30
N PRO A 244 -1.11 -12.32 2.57
CA PRO A 244 -1.73 -13.37 1.76
C PRO A 244 -2.70 -14.26 2.57
N ALA A 245 -2.50 -14.38 3.87
CA ALA A 245 -3.39 -15.09 4.79
C ALA A 245 -4.86 -14.59 4.74
N VAL A 246 -5.13 -13.37 4.27
CA VAL A 246 -6.49 -12.86 4.02
C VAL A 246 -7.27 -13.75 3.06
N LEU A 247 -6.61 -14.40 2.12
CA LEU A 247 -7.22 -15.38 1.22
C LEU A 247 -7.74 -16.59 1.99
N GLY A 248 -7.33 -16.79 3.28
CA GLY A 248 -7.89 -17.72 4.24
C GLY A 248 -9.39 -17.54 4.47
N LEU A 249 -9.91 -16.32 4.30
CA LEU A 249 -11.31 -15.97 4.50
C LEU A 249 -12.21 -16.39 3.33
N LEU A 250 -11.64 -16.72 2.16
CA LEU A 250 -12.43 -17.03 0.97
C LEU A 250 -13.30 -18.28 1.18
N PRO A 251 -14.64 -18.19 1.01
CA PRO A 251 -15.52 -19.32 1.21
C PRO A 251 -15.20 -20.48 0.27
N ARG A 252 -15.25 -21.69 0.76
CA ARG A 252 -15.05 -22.92 -0.03
C ARG A 252 -16.37 -23.62 -0.29
N ARG A 253 -16.53 -24.18 -1.48
CA ARG A 253 -17.66 -25.05 -1.78
C ARG A 253 -17.43 -26.42 -1.19
N GLY A 254 -18.41 -26.92 -0.44
CA GLY A 254 -18.44 -28.29 0.06
C GLY A 254 -19.42 -29.17 -0.74
N PRO A 255 -19.54 -30.47 -0.42
CA PRO A 255 -20.43 -31.37 -1.14
C PRO A 255 -21.91 -30.95 -1.17
N SER A 256 -22.37 -30.22 -0.14
CA SER A 256 -23.73 -29.70 -0.04
C SER A 256 -23.93 -28.31 -0.59
N SER A 257 -22.91 -27.68 -1.18
CA SER A 257 -23.02 -26.33 -1.73
C SER A 257 -23.95 -26.29 -2.94
N THR A 258 -24.81 -25.27 -2.97
CA THR A 258 -25.68 -24.99 -4.10
C THR A 258 -25.29 -23.65 -4.74
N LYS A 259 -25.77 -23.37 -5.95
CA LYS A 259 -25.55 -22.07 -6.59
C LYS A 259 -26.12 -20.90 -5.77
N PHE A 260 -27.15 -21.13 -4.96
CA PHE A 260 -27.77 -20.08 -4.14
C PHE A 260 -26.91 -19.77 -2.90
N VAL A 261 -26.37 -20.81 -2.24
CA VAL A 261 -25.47 -20.65 -1.08
C VAL A 261 -24.14 -20.00 -1.49
N SER A 262 -23.70 -20.20 -2.74
CA SER A 262 -22.47 -19.62 -3.26
C SER A 262 -22.59 -18.13 -3.65
N GLY A 263 -23.74 -17.51 -3.39
CA GLY A 263 -23.98 -16.09 -3.59
C GLY A 263 -24.48 -15.72 -4.99
N HIS A 264 -25.31 -14.68 -5.03
CA HIS A 264 -25.89 -14.09 -6.25
C HIS A 264 -25.30 -12.69 -6.49
N VAL A 265 -24.81 -12.41 -7.68
CA VAL A 265 -24.30 -11.10 -8.06
C VAL A 265 -25.13 -10.53 -9.19
N LEU A 266 -25.64 -9.30 -9.00
CA LEU A 266 -26.25 -8.47 -10.01
C LEU A 266 -25.21 -7.45 -10.49
N VAL A 267 -24.91 -7.43 -11.79
CA VAL A 267 -24.04 -6.41 -12.39
C VAL A 267 -24.90 -5.45 -13.17
N VAL A 268 -24.93 -4.18 -12.79
CA VAL A 268 -25.71 -3.13 -13.49
C VAL A 268 -24.74 -2.16 -14.13
N GLY A 269 -24.79 -2.09 -15.45
CA GLY A 269 -23.89 -1.24 -16.21
C GLY A 269 -24.01 -1.47 -17.72
N GLY A 270 -23.01 -1.02 -18.44
CA GLY A 270 -22.99 -1.06 -19.90
C GLY A 270 -23.72 0.11 -20.53
N SER A 271 -23.19 0.54 -21.67
CA SER A 271 -23.78 1.51 -22.58
C SER A 271 -23.24 1.29 -23.98
N ARG A 272 -23.75 2.04 -24.95
CA ARG A 272 -23.25 1.97 -26.33
C ARG A 272 -21.72 2.20 -26.37
N GLY A 273 -20.98 1.23 -26.89
CA GLY A 273 -19.50 1.25 -26.95
C GLY A 273 -18.80 0.79 -25.66
N LEU A 274 -19.51 0.60 -24.53
CA LEU A 274 -18.95 0.16 -23.25
C LEU A 274 -19.55 -1.18 -22.77
N THR A 275 -19.88 -2.07 -23.70
CA THR A 275 -20.50 -3.38 -23.42
C THR A 275 -19.54 -4.40 -22.78
N GLY A 276 -18.23 -4.15 -22.87
CA GLY A 276 -17.20 -5.03 -22.33
C GLY A 276 -17.11 -5.00 -20.79
N ALA A 277 -17.26 -3.82 -20.19
CA ALA A 277 -17.10 -3.61 -18.75
C ALA A 277 -18.05 -4.48 -17.89
N PRO A 278 -19.39 -4.47 -18.10
CA PRO A 278 -20.28 -5.33 -17.33
C PRO A 278 -20.02 -6.82 -17.57
N ARG A 279 -19.54 -7.22 -18.77
CA ARG A 279 -19.14 -8.60 -19.06
C ARG A 279 -17.93 -9.02 -18.24
N MET A 280 -16.89 -8.18 -18.16
CA MET A 280 -15.68 -8.44 -17.36
C MET A 280 -16.03 -8.55 -15.88
N ALA A 281 -16.83 -7.62 -15.34
CA ALA A 281 -17.26 -7.67 -13.94
C ALA A 281 -18.08 -8.95 -13.64
N ALA A 282 -19.01 -9.31 -14.52
CA ALA A 282 -19.82 -10.51 -14.36
C ALA A 282 -18.99 -11.79 -14.44
N HIS A 283 -18.06 -11.87 -15.42
CA HIS A 283 -17.16 -13.03 -15.55
C HIS A 283 -16.20 -13.15 -14.35
N ALA A 284 -15.65 -12.03 -13.90
CA ALA A 284 -14.82 -12.00 -12.70
C ALA A 284 -15.59 -12.48 -11.46
N SER A 285 -16.86 -12.09 -11.32
CA SER A 285 -17.72 -12.56 -10.23
C SER A 285 -17.88 -14.09 -10.25
N MET A 286 -18.11 -14.69 -11.42
CA MET A 286 -18.18 -16.16 -11.56
C MET A 286 -16.86 -16.84 -11.18
N ARG A 287 -15.73 -16.31 -11.68
CA ARG A 287 -14.38 -16.85 -11.41
C ARG A 287 -13.94 -16.66 -9.97
N ALA A 288 -14.45 -15.62 -9.29
CA ALA A 288 -14.25 -15.39 -7.86
C ALA A 288 -15.16 -16.25 -6.96
N GLY A 289 -16.03 -17.09 -7.54
CA GLY A 289 -16.78 -18.12 -6.84
C GLY A 289 -18.26 -17.82 -6.62
N ALA A 290 -18.83 -16.75 -7.18
CA ALA A 290 -20.28 -16.55 -7.17
C ALA A 290 -20.99 -17.75 -7.82
N GLY A 291 -22.14 -18.14 -7.26
CA GLY A 291 -22.91 -19.28 -7.75
C GLY A 291 -23.89 -18.92 -8.85
N TYR A 292 -24.25 -17.64 -8.95
CA TYR A 292 -25.22 -17.11 -9.89
C TYR A 292 -24.88 -15.65 -10.22
N VAL A 293 -24.81 -15.29 -11.50
CA VAL A 293 -24.51 -13.94 -11.94
C VAL A 293 -25.48 -13.51 -13.04
N ALA A 294 -26.05 -12.31 -12.91
CA ALA A 294 -26.89 -11.70 -13.93
C ALA A 294 -26.40 -10.28 -14.25
N ALA A 295 -26.21 -9.99 -15.53
CA ALA A 295 -25.87 -8.65 -16.03
C ALA A 295 -27.15 -7.92 -16.49
N TYR A 296 -27.41 -6.78 -15.91
CA TYR A 296 -28.51 -5.86 -16.24
C TYR A 296 -27.95 -4.72 -17.08
N VAL A 297 -28.31 -4.72 -18.36
CA VAL A 297 -27.69 -3.86 -19.37
C VAL A 297 -28.78 -3.18 -20.23
N PRO A 298 -28.46 -2.13 -21.00
CA PRO A 298 -29.42 -1.53 -21.92
C PRO A 298 -30.04 -2.58 -22.84
N VAL A 299 -31.35 -2.60 -23.02
CA VAL A 299 -32.03 -3.60 -23.84
C VAL A 299 -31.53 -3.58 -25.29
N SER A 300 -31.20 -2.41 -25.82
CA SER A 300 -30.60 -2.26 -27.16
C SER A 300 -29.19 -2.85 -27.27
N GLN A 301 -28.48 -3.06 -26.17
CA GLN A 301 -27.12 -3.63 -26.11
C GLN A 301 -27.11 -5.08 -25.61
N GLN A 302 -28.24 -5.61 -25.14
CA GLN A 302 -28.34 -6.93 -24.50
C GLN A 302 -27.82 -8.05 -25.43
N GLY A 303 -28.17 -8.03 -26.70
CA GLY A 303 -27.70 -9.04 -27.67
C GLY A 303 -26.19 -9.04 -27.84
N ILE A 304 -25.53 -7.88 -27.79
CA ILE A 304 -24.08 -7.74 -27.89
C ILE A 304 -23.41 -8.31 -26.63
N VAL A 305 -23.96 -7.99 -25.44
CA VAL A 305 -23.44 -8.48 -24.18
C VAL A 305 -23.59 -10.00 -24.08
N ALA A 306 -24.76 -10.54 -24.42
CA ALA A 306 -25.01 -11.97 -24.41
C ALA A 306 -24.15 -12.74 -25.41
N GLY A 307 -24.09 -12.25 -26.66
CA GLY A 307 -23.38 -12.95 -27.76
C GLY A 307 -21.87 -13.01 -27.59
N GLY A 308 -21.28 -12.06 -26.88
CA GLY A 308 -19.83 -12.04 -26.61
C GLY A 308 -19.45 -12.45 -25.19
N GLY A 309 -20.41 -12.91 -24.37
CA GLY A 309 -20.20 -13.26 -22.96
C GLY A 309 -19.95 -14.73 -22.71
N THR A 310 -19.77 -15.05 -21.44
CA THR A 310 -19.70 -16.41 -20.91
C THR A 310 -21.13 -16.97 -20.83
N PRO A 311 -21.41 -18.17 -21.36
CA PRO A 311 -22.78 -18.75 -21.40
C PRO A 311 -23.46 -18.88 -20.04
N GLU A 312 -22.70 -18.99 -18.96
CA GLU A 312 -23.20 -19.14 -17.60
C GLU A 312 -23.72 -17.84 -16.99
N ILE A 313 -23.49 -16.69 -17.66
CA ILE A 313 -23.94 -15.38 -17.19
C ILE A 313 -25.26 -15.03 -17.87
N MET A 314 -26.28 -14.83 -17.06
CA MET A 314 -27.56 -14.37 -17.60
C MET A 314 -27.50 -12.88 -17.91
N THR A 315 -28.24 -12.47 -18.95
CA THR A 315 -28.39 -11.06 -19.31
C THR A 315 -29.84 -10.63 -19.27
N GLN A 316 -30.10 -9.49 -18.67
CA GLN A 316 -31.42 -8.87 -18.61
C GLN A 316 -31.35 -7.47 -19.25
N GLY A 317 -32.19 -7.25 -20.27
CA GLY A 317 -32.35 -5.94 -20.86
C GLY A 317 -33.19 -5.04 -19.96
N LEU A 318 -32.70 -3.83 -19.71
CA LEU A 318 -33.41 -2.76 -19.03
C LEU A 318 -33.77 -1.65 -20.04
N PRO A 319 -34.81 -0.84 -19.75
CA PRO A 319 -35.09 0.35 -20.55
C PRO A 319 -33.89 1.24 -20.75
N ASP A 320 -33.69 1.72 -21.97
CA ASP A 320 -32.57 2.58 -22.34
C ASP A 320 -32.97 3.71 -23.28
N GLU A 321 -32.17 4.78 -23.26
CA GLU A 321 -32.20 5.88 -24.21
C GLU A 321 -30.85 5.95 -24.91
N ASP A 322 -30.86 5.87 -26.24
CA ASP A 322 -29.64 5.90 -27.07
C ASP A 322 -28.53 4.91 -26.65
N GLY A 323 -28.93 3.77 -26.08
CA GLY A 323 -28.01 2.73 -25.62
C GLY A 323 -27.39 3.00 -24.26
N ALA A 324 -27.95 3.91 -23.47
CA ALA A 324 -27.60 4.15 -22.07
C ALA A 324 -28.81 3.86 -21.18
N LEU A 325 -28.57 3.25 -20.00
CA LEU A 325 -29.64 2.92 -19.05
C LEU A 325 -30.43 4.15 -18.61
N SER A 326 -31.73 3.99 -18.40
CA SER A 326 -32.63 5.02 -17.88
C SER A 326 -33.15 4.66 -16.47
N LEU A 327 -33.72 5.66 -15.77
CA LEU A 327 -34.31 5.47 -14.43
C LEU A 327 -35.46 4.44 -14.43
N ASP A 328 -36.13 4.20 -15.57
CA ASP A 328 -37.21 3.23 -15.68
C ASP A 328 -36.77 1.78 -15.40
N GLY A 329 -35.47 1.50 -15.46
CA GLY A 329 -34.90 0.21 -15.07
C GLY A 329 -34.84 -0.04 -13.55
N LEU A 330 -35.13 0.95 -12.71
CA LEU A 330 -34.97 0.90 -11.25
C LEU A 330 -35.69 -0.29 -10.61
N GLN A 331 -37.01 -0.40 -10.85
CA GLN A 331 -37.84 -1.40 -10.19
C GLN A 331 -37.44 -2.83 -10.52
N ALA A 332 -37.06 -3.10 -11.75
CA ALA A 332 -36.60 -4.43 -12.18
C ALA A 332 -35.33 -4.88 -11.44
N VAL A 333 -34.40 -3.95 -11.16
CA VAL A 333 -33.18 -4.24 -10.40
C VAL A 333 -33.48 -4.39 -8.91
N LEU A 334 -34.34 -3.55 -8.35
CA LEU A 334 -34.75 -3.64 -6.94
C LEU A 334 -35.47 -4.98 -6.63
N GLU A 335 -36.40 -5.39 -7.50
CA GLU A 335 -37.07 -6.70 -7.38
C GLU A 335 -36.10 -7.87 -7.46
N ALA A 336 -35.13 -7.81 -8.37
CA ALA A 336 -34.08 -8.83 -8.48
C ALA A 336 -33.18 -8.88 -7.25
N SER A 337 -32.82 -7.72 -6.70
CA SER A 337 -32.00 -7.59 -5.49
C SER A 337 -32.74 -8.06 -4.23
N GLY A 338 -34.05 -8.02 -4.21
CA GLY A 338 -34.89 -8.53 -3.11
C GLY A 338 -34.68 -10.02 -2.81
N ARG A 339 -34.03 -10.78 -3.70
CA ARG A 339 -33.65 -12.17 -3.50
C ARG A 339 -32.32 -12.34 -2.74
N GLY A 340 -31.71 -11.22 -2.31
CA GLY A 340 -30.40 -11.20 -1.64
C GLY A 340 -29.24 -11.19 -2.63
N GLY A 341 -28.03 -11.29 -2.10
CA GLY A 341 -26.79 -11.29 -2.88
C GLY A 341 -26.05 -9.96 -2.79
N ALA A 342 -25.37 -9.55 -3.87
CA ALA A 342 -24.65 -8.28 -3.95
C ALA A 342 -24.86 -7.62 -5.32
N LEU A 343 -24.78 -6.28 -5.33
CA LEU A 343 -24.89 -5.44 -6.52
C LEU A 343 -23.52 -4.88 -6.88
N ALA A 344 -23.08 -5.09 -8.12
CA ALA A 344 -21.95 -4.39 -8.75
C ALA A 344 -22.53 -3.34 -9.71
N LEU A 345 -22.36 -2.05 -9.37
CA LEU A 345 -23.00 -0.94 -10.07
C LEU A 345 -21.94 -0.01 -10.67
N GLY A 346 -22.04 0.26 -11.96
CA GLY A 346 -21.25 1.28 -12.63
C GLY A 346 -20.34 0.85 -13.77
N PRO A 347 -19.87 -0.42 -13.90
CA PRO A 347 -19.02 -0.85 -14.99
C PRO A 347 -19.61 -0.47 -16.36
N GLY A 348 -18.98 0.50 -17.07
CA GLY A 348 -19.43 0.95 -18.39
C GLY A 348 -20.82 1.58 -18.44
N LEU A 349 -21.35 2.08 -17.33
CA LEU A 349 -22.69 2.64 -17.23
C LEU A 349 -22.94 3.83 -18.17
N GLY A 350 -21.89 4.59 -18.48
CA GLY A 350 -21.99 5.84 -19.23
C GLY A 350 -22.39 7.03 -18.34
N ARG A 351 -22.38 8.22 -18.95
CA ARG A 351 -22.53 9.48 -18.21
C ARG A 351 -23.80 10.26 -18.56
N SER A 352 -24.80 9.57 -19.13
CA SER A 352 -26.08 10.20 -19.37
C SER A 352 -26.78 10.56 -18.06
N GLU A 353 -27.65 11.56 -18.08
CA GLU A 353 -28.41 11.97 -16.89
C GLU A 353 -29.30 10.83 -16.37
N GLY A 354 -29.93 10.06 -17.27
CA GLY A 354 -30.75 8.89 -16.93
C GLY A 354 -29.93 7.80 -16.24
N ALA A 355 -28.72 7.49 -16.74
CA ALA A 355 -27.83 6.50 -16.13
C ALA A 355 -27.36 6.95 -14.74
N PHE A 356 -27.02 8.23 -14.57
CA PHE A 356 -26.65 8.78 -13.26
C PHE A 356 -27.83 8.81 -12.30
N ALA A 357 -29.05 9.13 -12.76
CA ALA A 357 -30.25 9.06 -11.96
C ALA A 357 -30.54 7.63 -11.46
N LEU A 358 -30.44 6.65 -12.35
CA LEU A 358 -30.57 5.23 -11.99
C LEU A 358 -29.49 4.80 -10.97
N ALA A 359 -28.24 5.18 -11.17
CA ALA A 359 -27.15 4.82 -10.25
C ALA A 359 -27.40 5.37 -8.85
N ARG A 360 -27.77 6.65 -8.73
CA ARG A 360 -28.09 7.26 -7.43
C ARG A 360 -29.32 6.63 -6.78
N ALA A 361 -30.37 6.32 -7.54
CA ALA A 361 -31.56 5.67 -7.02
C ALA A 361 -31.25 4.25 -6.52
N LEU A 362 -30.52 3.44 -7.28
CA LEU A 362 -30.07 2.11 -6.86
C LEU A 362 -29.16 2.19 -5.63
N ALA A 363 -28.21 3.13 -5.63
CA ALA A 363 -27.35 3.35 -4.46
C ALA A 363 -28.15 3.68 -3.20
N ARG A 364 -29.25 4.40 -3.29
CA ARG A 364 -30.11 4.75 -2.16
C ARG A 364 -31.05 3.62 -1.74
N GLU A 365 -31.65 2.89 -2.69
CA GLU A 365 -32.82 2.04 -2.45
C GLU A 365 -32.50 0.54 -2.41
N ALA A 366 -31.38 0.09 -2.98
CA ALA A 366 -31.02 -1.32 -2.91
C ALA A 366 -30.61 -1.75 -1.49
N HIS A 367 -31.28 -2.76 -0.94
CA HIS A 367 -31.05 -3.25 0.42
C HIS A 367 -29.98 -4.37 0.50
N VAL A 368 -29.25 -4.61 -0.56
CA VAL A 368 -28.15 -5.59 -0.63
C VAL A 368 -26.79 -4.93 -0.54
N ALA A 369 -25.76 -5.70 -0.19
CA ALA A 369 -24.39 -5.25 -0.27
C ALA A 369 -24.06 -4.73 -1.68
N THR A 370 -23.41 -3.58 -1.80
CA THR A 370 -23.20 -2.91 -3.09
C THR A 370 -21.76 -2.48 -3.27
N VAL A 371 -21.19 -2.76 -4.45
CA VAL A 371 -19.95 -2.17 -4.94
C VAL A 371 -20.29 -1.07 -5.93
N LEU A 372 -19.85 0.16 -5.68
CA LEU A 372 -19.94 1.28 -6.61
C LEU A 372 -18.58 1.51 -7.25
N ASP A 373 -18.52 1.47 -8.58
CA ASP A 373 -17.29 1.67 -9.36
C ASP A 373 -17.54 2.58 -10.57
N ALA A 374 -16.49 3.13 -11.13
CA ALA A 374 -16.49 3.85 -12.40
C ALA A 374 -17.59 4.94 -12.48
N ASP A 375 -18.54 4.83 -13.42
CA ASP A 375 -19.55 5.87 -13.64
C ASP A 375 -20.60 5.94 -12.52
N ALA A 376 -20.78 4.90 -11.71
CA ALA A 376 -21.58 5.01 -10.49
C ALA A 376 -20.91 5.92 -9.44
N LEU A 377 -19.58 5.92 -9.34
CA LEU A 377 -18.85 6.89 -8.50
C LEU A 377 -18.97 8.30 -9.09
N ASN A 378 -18.85 8.44 -10.42
CA ASN A 378 -19.03 9.72 -11.10
C ASN A 378 -20.44 10.30 -10.89
N ALA A 379 -21.48 9.45 -10.79
CA ALA A 379 -22.84 9.88 -10.46
C ALA A 379 -22.96 10.53 -9.06
N HIS A 380 -21.99 10.27 -8.17
CA HIS A 380 -21.91 10.84 -6.82
C HIS A 380 -20.83 11.93 -6.68
N ALA A 381 -20.35 12.51 -7.79
CA ALA A 381 -19.42 13.65 -7.76
C ALA A 381 -20.01 14.80 -6.93
N GLY A 382 -19.26 15.31 -5.91
CA GLY A 382 -19.73 16.32 -4.95
C GLY A 382 -20.86 15.86 -4.01
N ARG A 383 -21.30 14.58 -4.08
CA ARG A 383 -22.47 14.05 -3.36
C ARG A 383 -22.15 12.86 -2.44
N LEU A 384 -20.88 12.67 -2.09
CA LEU A 384 -20.41 11.52 -1.32
C LEU A 384 -21.20 11.29 -0.03
N GLN A 385 -21.63 12.36 0.63
CA GLN A 385 -22.44 12.33 1.86
C GLN A 385 -23.80 11.62 1.68
N GLU A 386 -24.39 11.60 0.49
CA GLU A 386 -25.66 10.92 0.25
C GLU A 386 -25.57 9.41 0.52
N LEU A 387 -24.39 8.81 0.32
CA LEU A 387 -24.14 7.38 0.57
C LEU A 387 -24.18 7.01 2.06
N SER A 388 -23.99 7.98 2.98
CA SER A 388 -23.98 7.72 4.42
C SER A 388 -25.32 7.23 4.98
N GLN A 389 -26.39 7.41 4.23
CA GLN A 389 -27.74 6.98 4.62
C GLN A 389 -28.03 5.51 4.30
N ARG A 390 -27.16 4.85 3.54
CA ARG A 390 -27.31 3.43 3.25
C ARG A 390 -27.20 2.59 4.50
N GLN A 391 -28.07 1.59 4.63
CA GLN A 391 -28.03 0.61 5.72
C GLN A 391 -27.25 -0.66 5.31
N ALA A 392 -27.26 -1.00 4.02
CA ALA A 392 -26.57 -2.17 3.50
C ALA A 392 -25.06 -1.91 3.33
N PRO A 393 -24.20 -2.91 3.51
CA PRO A 393 -22.76 -2.79 3.31
C PRO A 393 -22.43 -2.19 1.94
N THR A 394 -21.52 -1.22 1.91
CA THR A 394 -21.15 -0.51 0.68
C THR A 394 -19.65 -0.44 0.54
N VAL A 395 -19.15 -0.74 -0.66
CA VAL A 395 -17.76 -0.61 -1.05
C VAL A 395 -17.66 0.32 -2.25
N LEU A 396 -16.81 1.33 -2.14
CA LEU A 396 -16.46 2.26 -3.23
C LEU A 396 -15.08 1.91 -3.74
N THR A 397 -14.87 1.87 -5.06
CA THR A 397 -13.60 1.47 -5.66
C THR A 397 -12.96 2.58 -6.52
N PRO A 398 -12.80 3.82 -6.00
CA PRO A 398 -12.27 4.93 -6.79
C PRO A 398 -10.76 4.79 -7.08
N HIS A 399 -10.32 5.23 -8.25
CA HIS A 399 -8.97 5.74 -8.45
C HIS A 399 -8.88 7.21 -7.99
N ALA A 400 -7.66 7.79 -7.92
CA ALA A 400 -7.49 9.15 -7.40
C ALA A 400 -8.35 10.21 -8.10
N GLY A 401 -8.50 10.11 -9.43
CA GLY A 401 -9.33 11.05 -10.19
C GLY A 401 -10.84 10.92 -9.90
N GLU A 402 -11.34 9.70 -9.62
CA GLU A 402 -12.73 9.47 -9.20
C GLU A 402 -12.96 10.00 -7.78
N LEU A 403 -12.03 9.69 -6.87
CA LEU A 403 -12.10 10.18 -5.50
C LEU A 403 -12.02 11.71 -5.44
N GLY A 404 -11.15 12.31 -6.27
CA GLY A 404 -11.05 13.76 -6.39
C GLY A 404 -12.38 14.40 -6.79
N ARG A 405 -13.08 13.86 -7.81
CA ARG A 405 -14.41 14.34 -8.18
C ARG A 405 -15.46 14.21 -7.06
N MET A 406 -15.41 13.11 -6.30
CA MET A 406 -16.34 12.87 -5.19
C MET A 406 -16.09 13.81 -4.01
N LEU A 407 -14.83 14.21 -3.78
CA LEU A 407 -14.42 15.11 -2.70
C LEU A 407 -14.27 16.57 -3.14
N GLU A 408 -14.44 16.86 -4.45
CA GLU A 408 -14.24 18.18 -5.06
C GLU A 408 -12.78 18.68 -4.88
N LEU A 409 -11.82 17.76 -5.08
CA LEU A 409 -10.38 17.98 -4.99
C LEU A 409 -9.67 17.54 -6.28
N ASP A 410 -8.50 18.09 -6.53
CA ASP A 410 -7.63 17.64 -7.62
C ASP A 410 -7.08 16.24 -7.35
N SER A 411 -6.91 15.44 -8.41
CA SER A 411 -6.33 14.11 -8.29
C SER A 411 -4.89 14.14 -7.74
N ALA A 412 -4.12 15.18 -8.03
CA ALA A 412 -2.78 15.38 -7.48
C ALA A 412 -2.80 15.58 -5.96
N GLU A 413 -3.83 16.24 -5.42
CA GLU A 413 -4.04 16.38 -3.98
C GLU A 413 -4.34 15.02 -3.34
N ILE A 414 -5.19 14.21 -3.97
CA ILE A 414 -5.50 12.86 -3.51
C ILE A 414 -4.22 12.01 -3.49
N GLU A 415 -3.40 12.06 -4.56
CA GLU A 415 -2.15 11.28 -4.64
C GLU A 415 -1.10 11.73 -3.61
N ARG A 416 -1.07 13.02 -3.27
CA ARG A 416 -0.14 13.54 -2.27
C ARG A 416 -0.48 13.10 -0.85
N GLU A 417 -1.77 12.97 -0.51
CA GLU A 417 -2.26 12.65 0.83
C GLU A 417 -3.24 11.46 0.83
N ARG A 418 -2.87 10.36 0.17
CA ARG A 418 -3.73 9.20 -0.08
C ARG A 418 -4.40 8.65 1.18
N LEU A 419 -3.64 8.46 2.25
CA LEU A 419 -4.16 7.92 3.52
C LEU A 419 -5.24 8.83 4.13
N ARG A 420 -4.99 10.14 4.16
CA ARG A 420 -5.93 11.13 4.67
C ARG A 420 -7.25 11.13 3.91
N HIS A 421 -7.16 11.17 2.58
CA HIS A 421 -8.36 11.27 1.73
C HIS A 421 -9.15 9.96 1.66
N ALA A 422 -8.49 8.80 1.71
CA ALA A 422 -9.18 7.52 1.81
C ALA A 422 -9.99 7.41 3.12
N ARG A 423 -9.41 7.81 4.26
CA ARG A 423 -10.11 7.85 5.56
C ARG A 423 -11.28 8.84 5.56
N ALA A 424 -11.04 10.06 5.10
CA ALA A 424 -12.08 11.09 5.06
C ALA A 424 -13.27 10.67 4.17
N ALA A 425 -13.01 10.02 3.04
CA ALA A 425 -14.05 9.51 2.18
C ALA A 425 -14.84 8.36 2.81
N ALA A 426 -14.15 7.41 3.47
CA ALA A 426 -14.78 6.29 4.14
C ALA A 426 -15.70 6.76 5.30
N GLU A 427 -15.23 7.71 6.10
CA GLU A 427 -16.01 8.35 7.17
C GLU A 427 -17.23 9.08 6.60
N LYS A 428 -17.03 9.96 5.61
CA LYS A 428 -18.07 10.78 4.99
C LYS A 428 -19.16 9.95 4.32
N ALA A 429 -18.77 8.87 3.63
CA ALA A 429 -19.69 7.96 2.96
C ALA A 429 -20.32 6.93 3.91
N ARG A 430 -19.73 6.70 5.10
CA ARG A 430 -20.00 5.55 5.98
C ARG A 430 -19.89 4.22 5.22
N ALA A 431 -18.89 4.10 4.34
CA ALA A 431 -18.68 2.98 3.44
C ALA A 431 -17.19 2.58 3.43
N VAL A 432 -16.91 1.37 3.01
CA VAL A 432 -15.52 0.97 2.74
C VAL A 432 -15.05 1.62 1.44
N VAL A 433 -13.89 2.25 1.47
CA VAL A 433 -13.27 2.89 0.29
C VAL A 433 -12.00 2.14 -0.11
N VAL A 434 -11.96 1.67 -1.33
CA VAL A 434 -10.80 1.04 -1.98
C VAL A 434 -10.17 2.07 -2.91
N LEU A 435 -9.24 2.87 -2.40
CA LEU A 435 -8.49 3.83 -3.22
C LEU A 435 -7.43 3.08 -4.02
N LYS A 436 -7.73 2.88 -5.31
CA LYS A 436 -6.88 2.10 -6.25
C LYS A 436 -5.51 2.75 -6.45
N GLY A 437 -4.48 1.92 -6.60
CA GLY A 437 -3.08 2.28 -6.84
C GLY A 437 -2.20 1.05 -6.63
N ASP A 438 -0.89 1.17 -6.87
CA ASP A 438 0.05 0.10 -6.53
C ASP A 438 0.03 -0.19 -5.01
N ASP A 439 -0.18 0.82 -4.22
CA ASP A 439 -0.37 0.81 -2.77
C ASP A 439 -1.86 0.80 -2.37
N THR A 440 -2.74 0.17 -3.13
CA THR A 440 -4.20 0.23 -2.88
C THR A 440 -4.54 0.26 -1.40
N LEU A 441 -5.30 1.29 -0.98
CA LEU A 441 -5.74 1.48 0.40
C LEU A 441 -7.20 1.04 0.55
N VAL A 442 -7.48 0.23 1.55
CA VAL A 442 -8.84 -0.14 1.94
C VAL A 442 -9.12 0.55 3.28
N ALA A 443 -9.93 1.59 3.27
CA ALA A 443 -10.33 2.33 4.47
C ALA A 443 -11.76 2.00 4.87
N ASP A 444 -12.01 1.79 6.16
CA ASP A 444 -13.36 1.64 6.70
C ASP A 444 -13.83 2.89 7.46
N PRO A 445 -15.14 3.03 7.73
CA PRO A 445 -15.69 4.21 8.41
C PRO A 445 -15.20 4.42 9.85
N THR A 446 -14.53 3.44 10.46
CA THR A 446 -13.98 3.54 11.82
C THR A 446 -12.57 4.14 11.85
N GLY A 447 -12.00 4.44 10.67
CA GLY A 447 -10.65 4.97 10.51
C GLY A 447 -9.56 3.88 10.38
N ARG A 448 -9.94 2.60 10.40
CA ARG A 448 -9.02 1.48 10.13
C ARG A 448 -8.68 1.46 8.64
N VAL A 449 -7.39 1.23 8.31
CA VAL A 449 -6.92 1.14 6.92
C VAL A 449 -6.07 -0.11 6.73
N ALA A 450 -6.31 -0.82 5.65
CA ALA A 450 -5.44 -1.87 5.17
C ALA A 450 -4.72 -1.41 3.89
N VAL A 451 -3.43 -1.70 3.80
CA VAL A 451 -2.57 -1.34 2.67
C VAL A 451 -2.19 -2.59 1.90
N SER A 452 -2.32 -2.56 0.58
CA SER A 452 -1.84 -3.64 -0.28
C SER A 452 -0.31 -3.68 -0.30
N ARG A 453 0.27 -4.88 -0.32
CA ARG A 453 1.72 -5.08 -0.53
C ARG A 453 2.20 -4.63 -1.91
N GLY A 454 1.31 -4.35 -2.81
CA GLY A 454 1.54 -3.97 -4.18
C GLY A 454 0.73 -4.83 -5.14
N GLY A 455 0.39 -4.22 -6.27
CA GLY A 455 -0.30 -4.88 -7.37
C GLY A 455 0.65 -5.73 -8.22
N SER A 456 0.34 -5.77 -9.49
CA SER A 456 1.20 -6.29 -10.55
C SER A 456 1.20 -5.27 -11.68
N PRO A 457 2.32 -4.98 -12.34
CA PRO A 457 2.34 -4.15 -13.55
C PRO A 457 1.31 -4.63 -14.59
N ALA A 458 1.02 -5.92 -14.64
CA ALA A 458 -0.02 -6.52 -15.48
C ALA A 458 -1.43 -5.95 -15.24
N LEU A 459 -1.68 -5.31 -14.11
CA LEU A 459 -2.98 -4.68 -13.81
C LEU A 459 -3.10 -3.26 -14.37
N ALA A 460 -2.05 -2.69 -14.93
CA ALA A 460 -2.04 -1.36 -15.52
C ALA A 460 -2.65 -1.36 -16.96
N THR A 461 -3.77 -2.05 -17.15
CA THR A 461 -4.50 -2.13 -18.42
C THR A 461 -6.00 -1.91 -18.21
N ALA A 462 -6.70 -1.50 -19.26
CA ALA A 462 -8.13 -1.24 -19.20
C ALA A 462 -8.94 -2.49 -18.82
N GLY A 463 -9.97 -2.31 -17.99
CA GLY A 463 -10.90 -3.37 -17.60
C GLY A 463 -10.51 -4.11 -16.32
N THR A 464 -9.28 -3.97 -15.81
CA THR A 464 -8.86 -4.63 -14.55
C THR A 464 -9.59 -4.08 -13.34
N GLY A 465 -10.06 -2.82 -13.38
CA GLY A 465 -10.98 -2.25 -12.39
C GLY A 465 -12.32 -2.97 -12.35
N ASP A 466 -12.89 -3.26 -13.53
CA ASP A 466 -14.14 -4.02 -13.63
C ASP A 466 -13.98 -5.44 -13.07
N VAL A 467 -12.81 -6.05 -13.28
CA VAL A 467 -12.45 -7.36 -12.68
C VAL A 467 -12.47 -7.26 -11.15
N LEU A 468 -11.80 -6.25 -10.57
CA LEU A 468 -11.78 -6.05 -9.12
C LEU A 468 -13.18 -5.85 -8.55
N THR A 469 -14.01 -5.05 -9.22
CA THR A 469 -15.42 -4.81 -8.85
C THR A 469 -16.20 -6.11 -8.81
N GLY A 470 -16.07 -6.96 -9.83
CA GLY A 470 -16.71 -8.28 -9.88
C GLY A 470 -16.21 -9.22 -8.78
N VAL A 471 -14.91 -9.22 -8.49
CA VAL A 471 -14.32 -10.02 -7.41
C VAL A 471 -14.87 -9.61 -6.06
N ILE A 472 -14.87 -8.31 -5.72
CA ILE A 472 -15.39 -7.82 -4.44
C ILE A 472 -16.89 -8.13 -4.30
N ALA A 473 -17.68 -7.88 -5.35
CA ALA A 473 -19.12 -8.19 -5.34
C ALA A 473 -19.38 -9.68 -5.09
N ALA A 474 -18.60 -10.56 -5.68
CA ALA A 474 -18.71 -12.00 -5.44
C ALA A 474 -18.41 -12.37 -3.98
N LEU A 475 -17.42 -11.75 -3.35
CA LEU A 475 -17.06 -12.02 -1.96
C LEU A 475 -18.12 -11.48 -0.99
N LEU A 476 -18.69 -10.32 -1.26
CA LEU A 476 -19.85 -9.79 -0.53
C LEU A 476 -21.06 -10.72 -0.64
N ALA A 477 -21.37 -11.18 -1.86
CA ALA A 477 -22.49 -12.10 -2.10
C ALA A 477 -22.30 -13.45 -1.40
N GLN A 478 -21.06 -13.85 -1.14
CA GLN A 478 -20.70 -15.05 -0.39
C GLN A 478 -20.67 -14.83 1.14
N GLY A 479 -21.01 -13.62 1.62
CA GLY A 479 -21.20 -13.32 3.03
C GLY A 479 -19.99 -12.76 3.78
N LEU A 480 -18.91 -12.37 3.10
CA LEU A 480 -17.83 -11.64 3.76
C LEU A 480 -18.29 -10.23 4.14
N ASP A 481 -17.84 -9.73 5.28
CA ASP A 481 -18.02 -8.32 5.61
C ASP A 481 -17.31 -7.41 4.60
N ALA A 482 -17.74 -6.15 4.48
CA ALA A 482 -17.29 -5.25 3.42
C ALA A 482 -15.77 -4.99 3.45
N PHE A 483 -15.18 -4.86 4.63
CA PHE A 483 -13.74 -4.62 4.77
C PHE A 483 -12.93 -5.86 4.40
N ALA A 484 -13.32 -7.02 4.92
CA ALA A 484 -12.67 -8.29 4.59
C ALA A 484 -12.82 -8.64 3.11
N ALA A 485 -14.03 -8.43 2.52
CA ALA A 485 -14.27 -8.65 1.09
C ALA A 485 -13.40 -7.75 0.21
N ALA A 486 -13.26 -6.48 0.57
CA ALA A 486 -12.39 -5.55 -0.13
C ALA A 486 -10.90 -5.95 -0.02
N CYS A 487 -10.40 -6.25 1.19
CA CYS A 487 -9.01 -6.66 1.41
C CYS A 487 -8.68 -7.98 0.67
N ALA A 488 -9.54 -8.99 0.82
CA ALA A 488 -9.36 -10.27 0.12
C ALA A 488 -9.48 -10.12 -1.41
N GLY A 489 -10.40 -9.25 -1.87
CA GLY A 489 -10.58 -8.93 -3.28
C GLY A 489 -9.33 -8.28 -3.88
N VAL A 490 -8.76 -7.28 -3.21
CA VAL A 490 -7.51 -6.61 -3.63
C VAL A 490 -6.35 -7.61 -3.67
N CYS A 491 -6.20 -8.45 -2.64
CA CYS A 491 -5.14 -9.45 -2.58
C CYS A 491 -5.29 -10.51 -3.69
N LEU A 492 -6.50 -11.04 -3.90
CA LEU A 492 -6.79 -12.03 -4.94
C LEU A 492 -6.57 -11.45 -6.35
N HIS A 493 -7.00 -10.22 -6.59
CA HIS A 493 -6.82 -9.51 -7.86
C HIS A 493 -5.33 -9.30 -8.18
N ALA A 494 -4.54 -8.86 -7.20
CA ALA A 494 -3.10 -8.71 -7.33
C ALA A 494 -2.40 -10.06 -7.61
N ALA A 495 -2.80 -11.13 -6.91
CA ALA A 495 -2.28 -12.48 -7.15
C ALA A 495 -2.65 -13.00 -8.55
N ALA A 496 -3.88 -12.72 -9.03
CA ALA A 496 -4.31 -13.08 -10.38
C ALA A 496 -3.53 -12.32 -11.46
N GLY A 497 -3.22 -11.03 -11.25
CA GLY A 497 -2.38 -10.24 -12.15
C GLY A 497 -0.96 -10.81 -12.28
N ARG A 498 -0.34 -11.19 -11.16
CA ARG A 498 0.98 -11.86 -11.16
C ARG A 498 0.93 -13.23 -11.85
N GLU A 499 -0.12 -14.01 -11.62
CA GLU A 499 -0.31 -15.30 -12.28
C GLU A 499 -0.54 -15.16 -13.77
N ALA A 500 -1.30 -14.15 -14.20
CA ALA A 500 -1.50 -13.84 -15.62
C ALA A 500 -0.17 -13.47 -16.28
N ALA A 501 0.61 -12.55 -15.70
CA ALA A 501 1.93 -12.18 -16.22
C ALA A 501 2.87 -13.37 -16.35
N ARG A 502 2.84 -14.29 -15.37
CA ARG A 502 3.64 -15.53 -15.42
C ARG A 502 3.22 -16.45 -16.59
N ARG A 503 1.92 -16.51 -16.91
CA ARG A 503 1.39 -17.34 -18.02
C ARG A 503 1.71 -16.73 -19.36
N GLU A 504 1.58 -15.42 -19.49
CA GLU A 504 1.82 -14.69 -20.74
C GLU A 504 3.33 -14.42 -20.97
N GLY A 505 4.17 -14.62 -19.97
CA GLY A 505 5.62 -14.44 -20.04
C GLY A 505 6.10 -13.00 -19.82
N ALA A 506 5.20 -12.01 -19.84
CA ALA A 506 5.49 -10.60 -19.57
C ALA A 506 4.24 -9.85 -19.08
N PRO A 507 4.35 -8.87 -18.19
CA PRO A 507 3.20 -8.12 -17.70
C PRO A 507 2.55 -7.22 -18.76
N GLU A 508 3.31 -6.74 -19.75
CA GLU A 508 2.84 -5.78 -20.77
C GLU A 508 1.84 -6.38 -21.75
N GLY A 509 1.86 -7.71 -21.92
CA GLY A 509 0.93 -8.42 -22.81
C GLY A 509 -0.39 -8.82 -22.14
N VAL A 510 -0.50 -8.66 -20.83
CA VAL A 510 -1.68 -9.09 -20.05
C VAL A 510 -2.85 -8.15 -20.29
N ILE A 511 -4.01 -8.72 -20.55
CA ILE A 511 -5.29 -8.00 -20.61
C ILE A 511 -6.25 -8.47 -19.51
N ALA A 512 -7.33 -7.75 -19.30
CA ALA A 512 -8.27 -8.02 -18.20
C ALA A 512 -8.85 -9.46 -18.23
N THR A 513 -9.05 -10.03 -19.42
CA THR A 513 -9.54 -11.41 -19.57
C THR A 513 -8.53 -12.46 -19.07
N ASP A 514 -7.24 -12.19 -19.18
CA ASP A 514 -6.18 -13.08 -18.67
C ASP A 514 -6.17 -13.05 -17.13
N VAL A 515 -6.36 -11.86 -16.55
CA VAL A 515 -6.52 -11.71 -15.10
C VAL A 515 -7.74 -12.50 -14.62
N ILE A 516 -8.89 -12.42 -15.32
CA ILE A 516 -10.08 -13.21 -15.01
C ILE A 516 -9.79 -14.72 -15.11
N ALA A 517 -9.08 -15.15 -16.15
CA ALA A 517 -8.71 -16.56 -16.33
C ALA A 517 -7.73 -17.07 -15.25
N ALA A 518 -6.95 -16.17 -14.65
CA ALA A 518 -5.99 -16.49 -13.59
C ALA A 518 -6.62 -16.54 -12.18
N LEU A 519 -7.81 -15.95 -11.94
CA LEU A 519 -8.46 -15.91 -10.63
C LEU A 519 -8.60 -17.29 -9.96
N PRO A 520 -9.03 -18.37 -10.64
CA PRO A 520 -9.14 -19.69 -9.99
C PRO A 520 -7.80 -20.24 -9.49
N ALA A 521 -6.73 -20.06 -10.27
CA ALA A 521 -5.39 -20.50 -9.88
C ALA A 521 -4.82 -19.67 -8.71
N ALA A 522 -5.02 -18.34 -8.76
CA ALA A 522 -4.63 -17.45 -7.65
C ALA A 522 -5.36 -17.81 -6.35
N ARG A 523 -6.63 -18.21 -6.45
CA ARG A 523 -7.42 -18.69 -5.31
C ARG A 523 -6.93 -20.05 -4.77
N ALA A 524 -6.42 -20.94 -5.62
CA ALA A 524 -5.96 -22.28 -5.25
C ALA A 524 -4.59 -22.27 -4.54
N ARG A 525 -3.65 -21.41 -4.95
CA ARG A 525 -2.28 -21.29 -4.35
C ARG A 525 -2.25 -21.02 -2.85
N ARG A 526 -3.32 -20.54 -2.30
CA ARG A 526 -3.54 -20.39 -0.87
C ARG A 526 -3.34 -21.71 -0.07
N SER A 527 -3.59 -22.89 -0.67
CA SER A 527 -3.51 -24.18 0.03
C SER A 527 -2.09 -24.74 0.13
N ASP A 528 -1.21 -24.37 -0.81
CA ASP A 528 0.15 -24.93 -0.89
C ASP A 528 1.12 -24.18 0.03
N ASP A 529 0.95 -22.87 0.23
CA ASP A 529 1.75 -22.08 1.17
C ASP A 529 1.44 -22.41 2.64
N ASP A 530 0.21 -22.80 2.97
CA ASP A 530 -0.19 -23.24 4.31
C ASP A 530 0.39 -24.62 4.70
N GLU A 531 0.60 -25.53 3.74
CA GLU A 531 1.24 -26.82 3.99
C GLU A 531 2.75 -26.72 4.14
N VAL A 532 3.41 -25.85 3.38
CA VAL A 532 4.85 -25.59 3.51
C VAL A 532 5.18 -24.86 4.84
N GLY A 533 4.30 -23.96 5.31
CA GLY A 533 4.46 -23.29 6.60
C GLY A 533 4.30 -24.20 7.82
N ARG A 534 3.45 -25.21 7.74
CA ARG A 534 3.22 -26.18 8.84
C ARG A 534 4.25 -27.30 8.89
N GLY A 535 4.95 -27.57 7.77
CA GLY A 535 5.99 -28.62 7.70
C GLY A 535 7.40 -28.19 8.12
N ARG A 536 7.66 -26.89 8.36
CA ARG A 536 9.00 -26.38 8.72
C ARG A 536 9.18 -25.97 10.19
N GLY A 537 8.31 -26.42 11.07
CA GLY A 537 8.46 -26.29 12.52
C GLY A 537 9.33 -27.41 13.12
N GLY A 538 10.57 -27.58 12.70
CA GLY A 538 11.48 -28.54 13.29
C GLY A 538 12.72 -28.80 12.42
N GLY A 539 13.79 -28.03 12.62
CA GLY A 539 15.08 -28.39 12.05
C GLY A 539 15.94 -27.16 11.72
N ARG A 540 16.84 -26.84 12.63
CA ARG A 540 17.99 -25.98 12.35
C ARG A 540 18.70 -26.48 11.08
N ARG A 541 18.90 -25.62 10.11
CA ARG A 541 20.03 -25.68 9.17
C ARG A 541 20.52 -24.26 8.89
N ASP A 542 21.77 -24.05 9.27
CA ASP A 542 22.59 -22.91 8.86
C ASP A 542 22.83 -22.95 7.34
N GLY A 543 22.92 -21.78 6.72
CA GLY A 543 23.56 -21.57 5.43
C GLY A 543 22.63 -21.54 4.22
N GLY A 544 22.44 -20.38 3.64
CA GLY A 544 21.83 -20.19 2.32
C GLY A 544 21.64 -18.71 2.03
N GLY A 545 22.62 -18.12 1.31
CA GLY A 545 22.51 -16.74 0.86
C GLY A 545 21.35 -16.60 -0.11
N GLU A 546 20.37 -15.77 0.22
CA GLU A 546 19.36 -15.32 -0.72
C GLU A 546 19.93 -14.16 -1.54
N HIS A 547 19.96 -14.35 -2.84
CA HIS A 547 20.33 -13.35 -3.83
C HIS A 547 19.32 -12.20 -3.83
N TRP A 548 19.82 -10.98 -3.82
CA TRP A 548 19.06 -9.78 -4.13
C TRP A 548 18.74 -9.76 -5.63
N GLU A 549 17.60 -10.34 -6.02
CA GLU A 549 17.08 -10.16 -7.37
C GLU A 549 16.34 -8.83 -7.47
N GLU A 550 16.73 -8.04 -8.45
CA GLU A 550 16.11 -6.78 -8.82
C GLU A 550 14.63 -7.03 -9.13
N ARG A 551 13.76 -6.40 -8.35
CA ARG A 551 12.34 -6.30 -8.70
C ARG A 551 12.19 -5.10 -9.64
N THR A 552 12.23 -5.37 -10.95
CA THR A 552 11.67 -4.49 -11.97
C THR A 552 10.15 -4.55 -11.96
#